data_ab2a3a21c39ad389db93a3e0c879cd2b
#
_entry.id   ab2a3a21c39ad389db93a3e0c879cd2b
#
_cell.length_a   1.000
_cell.length_b   1.000
_cell.length_c   1.000
_cell.angle_alpha   90.00
_cell.angle_beta   90.00
_cell.angle_gamma   90.00
#
_symmetry.space_group_name_H-M   'P 1'
#
loop_
_entity.id
_entity.type
_entity.pdbx_description
1 polymer ?
#
loop_
_entity_poly.entity_id
_entity_poly.type
_entity_poly.pdbx_seq_one_letter_code
_entity_poly.pdbx_strand_id
1 'polypeptide(L)'
;MTGESLQICSPIPGRVVGLSQVPDLVFSGMIVGAGVAVKPNPGATKITAVSPVSGRLIKLFPHAFMVSSGEQIVLVHLGVDTVKMRGEGFTCHAVENEKLNVGDPVTTFSVTQIEKAKHSSLCPVVVLDSTPEDLENLTSEGIQVDMGDLLFEIFDLSSDTSSE
;
A
#
# COMPACT_ATOMS: atom_id res chain seq x y z
N MET A 1 9.00 28.59 -2.28
CA MET A 1 8.51 27.44 -3.01
C MET A 1 7.84 26.43 -2.08
N THR A 2 6.65 26.05 -2.38
CA THR A 2 5.96 25.05 -1.58
C THR A 2 6.25 23.67 -2.12
N GLY A 3 6.29 22.69 -1.25
CA GLY A 3 6.43 21.31 -1.65
C GLY A 3 5.19 20.82 -2.36
N GLU A 4 5.33 19.73 -3.06
CA GLU A 4 4.24 19.12 -3.78
C GLU A 4 3.65 17.97 -2.99
N SER A 5 2.35 17.77 -3.11
CA SER A 5 1.71 16.61 -2.52
C SER A 5 1.95 15.38 -3.38
N LEU A 6 2.33 14.29 -2.74
CA LEU A 6 2.43 13.00 -3.40
C LEU A 6 1.10 12.29 -3.22
N GLN A 7 0.50 11.87 -4.34
CA GLN A 7 -0.75 11.12 -4.31
C GLN A 7 -0.47 9.65 -4.18
N ILE A 8 -1.05 9.03 -3.17
CA ILE A 8 -0.95 7.59 -2.97
C ILE A 8 -2.27 6.98 -3.44
N CYS A 9 -2.19 6.12 -4.45
CA CYS A 9 -3.35 5.53 -5.10
C CYS A 9 -3.55 4.09 -4.66
N SER A 10 -4.78 3.59 -4.79
CA SER A 10 -5.08 2.24 -4.33
C SER A 10 -4.38 1.21 -5.20
N PRO A 11 -3.66 0.27 -4.58
CA PRO A 11 -3.01 -0.81 -5.34
C PRO A 11 -3.99 -1.91 -5.76
N ILE A 12 -5.16 -1.97 -5.16
CA ILE A 12 -6.16 -3.01 -5.44
C ILE A 12 -7.56 -2.41 -5.44
N PRO A 13 -8.52 -3.04 -6.14
CA PRO A 13 -9.91 -2.65 -5.96
C PRO A 13 -10.42 -3.19 -4.62
N GLY A 14 -11.24 -2.40 -3.95
CA GLY A 14 -11.80 -2.81 -2.67
C GLY A 14 -12.39 -1.64 -1.91
N ARG A 15 -12.55 -1.85 -0.61
CA ARG A 15 -13.16 -0.86 0.26
C ARG A 15 -12.13 -0.33 1.23
N VAL A 16 -12.10 0.99 1.39
CA VAL A 16 -11.16 1.63 2.31
C VAL A 16 -11.59 1.35 3.75
N VAL A 17 -10.62 0.92 4.57
CA VAL A 17 -10.82 0.76 6.02
C VAL A 17 -9.66 1.42 6.73
N GLY A 18 -9.91 1.85 7.97
CA GLY A 18 -8.85 2.46 8.78
C GLY A 18 -7.83 1.43 9.24
N LEU A 19 -6.60 1.88 9.44
CA LEU A 19 -5.54 0.99 9.93
C LEU A 19 -5.88 0.38 11.29
N SER A 20 -6.70 1.05 12.09
CA SER A 20 -7.10 0.51 13.39
C SER A 20 -7.82 -0.84 13.27
N GLN A 21 -8.35 -1.16 12.10
CA GLN A 21 -9.05 -2.42 11.87
C GLN A 21 -8.12 -3.55 11.44
N VAL A 22 -6.86 -3.24 11.17
CA VAL A 22 -5.89 -4.27 10.76
C VAL A 22 -5.48 -5.05 12.01
N PRO A 23 -5.60 -6.40 11.99
CA PRO A 23 -5.30 -7.22 13.17
C PRO A 23 -3.79 -7.44 13.34
N ASP A 24 -3.04 -6.36 13.46
CA ASP A 24 -1.60 -6.37 13.62
C ASP A 24 -1.20 -5.04 14.24
N LEU A 25 -0.61 -5.08 15.43
CA LEU A 25 -0.31 -3.86 16.20
C LEU A 25 0.67 -2.95 15.48
N VAL A 26 1.55 -3.51 14.65
CA VAL A 26 2.51 -2.71 13.90
C VAL A 26 1.78 -1.75 12.95
N PHE A 27 0.69 -2.22 12.32
CA PHE A 27 -0.11 -1.39 11.44
C PHE A 27 -1.18 -0.61 12.20
N SER A 28 -1.97 -1.28 13.06
CA SER A 28 -3.07 -0.62 13.75
C SER A 28 -2.60 0.48 14.69
N GLY A 29 -1.40 0.32 15.25
CA GLY A 29 -0.79 1.36 16.08
C GLY A 29 0.03 2.36 15.29
N MET A 30 0.07 2.25 13.97
CA MET A 30 0.84 3.14 13.08
C MET A 30 2.33 3.21 13.45
N ILE A 31 2.87 2.09 13.90
CA ILE A 31 4.28 2.04 14.33
C ILE A 31 5.23 2.22 13.14
N VAL A 32 4.91 1.65 11.99
CA VAL A 32 5.75 1.80 10.79
C VAL A 32 5.43 3.05 10.00
N GLY A 33 4.20 3.56 10.11
CA GLY A 33 3.78 4.76 9.38
C GLY A 33 2.27 4.88 9.39
N ALA A 34 1.79 5.97 8.81
CA ALA A 34 0.37 6.25 8.70
C ALA A 34 -0.15 5.93 7.31
N GLY A 35 -1.44 5.66 7.21
CA GLY A 35 -2.08 5.34 5.95
C GLY A 35 -3.45 4.74 6.17
N VAL A 36 -3.87 3.89 5.24
CA VAL A 36 -5.15 3.19 5.31
C VAL A 36 -4.93 1.75 4.88
N ALA A 37 -5.97 0.93 5.00
CA ALA A 37 -5.97 -0.40 4.42
C ALA A 37 -7.09 -0.49 3.39
N VAL A 38 -6.97 -1.43 2.46
CA VAL A 38 -8.00 -1.70 1.48
C VAL A 38 -8.43 -3.16 1.66
N LYS A 39 -9.73 -3.36 1.80
CA LYS A 39 -10.30 -4.69 1.94
C LYS A 39 -10.75 -5.17 0.56
N PRO A 40 -10.22 -6.30 0.08
CA PRO A 40 -10.68 -6.84 -1.20
C PRO A 40 -12.18 -7.02 -1.24
N ASN A 41 -12.78 -6.88 -2.40
CA ASN A 41 -14.23 -7.02 -2.56
C ASN A 41 -14.66 -8.44 -2.21
N PRO A 42 -15.88 -8.60 -1.65
CA PRO A 42 -16.41 -9.94 -1.40
C PRO A 42 -16.44 -10.75 -2.71
N GLY A 43 -16.02 -12.00 -2.63
CA GLY A 43 -15.98 -12.87 -3.79
C GLY A 43 -14.72 -12.76 -4.63
N ALA A 44 -13.83 -11.83 -4.34
CA ALA A 44 -12.56 -11.74 -5.06
C ALA A 44 -11.72 -12.99 -4.77
N THR A 45 -11.14 -13.57 -5.83
CA THR A 45 -10.32 -14.78 -5.69
C THR A 45 -8.85 -14.49 -5.90
N LYS A 46 -8.51 -13.79 -6.98
CA LYS A 46 -7.15 -13.34 -7.28
C LYS A 46 -7.17 -11.88 -7.65
N ILE A 47 -6.14 -11.17 -7.23
CA ILE A 47 -6.00 -9.74 -7.51
C ILE A 47 -4.56 -9.47 -7.91
N THR A 48 -4.38 -8.63 -8.93
CA THR A 48 -3.06 -8.12 -9.26
C THR A 48 -2.92 -6.74 -8.63
N ALA A 49 -2.03 -6.66 -7.64
CA ALA A 49 -1.73 -5.38 -6.98
C ALA A 49 -0.80 -4.58 -7.87
N VAL A 50 -1.07 -3.26 -7.94
CA VAL A 50 -0.31 -2.35 -8.78
C VAL A 50 0.42 -1.34 -7.90
N SER A 51 1.40 -0.64 -8.49
CA SER A 51 2.17 0.35 -7.73
C SER A 51 1.28 1.52 -7.33
N PRO A 52 1.32 1.92 -6.05
CA PRO A 52 0.52 3.04 -5.56
C PRO A 52 1.07 4.41 -5.92
N VAL A 53 2.31 4.47 -6.37
CA VAL A 53 2.99 5.72 -6.74
C VAL A 53 3.96 5.42 -7.87
N SER A 54 4.38 6.48 -8.57
CA SER A 54 5.49 6.35 -9.52
C SER A 54 6.80 6.48 -8.75
N GLY A 55 7.71 5.56 -8.98
CA GLY A 55 8.97 5.55 -8.27
C GLY A 55 9.75 4.27 -8.50
N ARG A 56 10.68 3.98 -7.60
CA ARG A 56 11.54 2.80 -7.74
C ARG A 56 11.11 1.74 -6.74
N LEU A 57 10.98 0.51 -7.23
CA LEU A 57 10.64 -0.64 -6.39
C LEU A 57 11.90 -1.04 -5.62
N ILE A 58 11.99 -0.59 -4.37
CA ILE A 58 13.22 -0.78 -3.59
C ILE A 58 13.25 -2.09 -2.80
N LYS A 59 12.08 -2.67 -2.52
CA LYS A 59 11.99 -3.97 -1.85
C LYS A 59 10.82 -4.74 -2.43
N LEU A 60 11.03 -6.02 -2.68
CA LEU A 60 9.98 -6.89 -3.20
C LEU A 60 10.04 -8.23 -2.47
N PHE A 61 9.03 -8.49 -1.67
CA PHE A 61 8.78 -9.80 -1.06
C PHE A 61 7.52 -10.36 -1.71
N PRO A 62 7.28 -11.67 -1.65
CA PRO A 62 6.03 -12.19 -2.22
C PRO A 62 4.79 -11.50 -1.66
N HIS A 63 4.78 -11.20 -0.36
CA HIS A 63 3.62 -10.70 0.36
C HIS A 63 3.60 -9.19 0.58
N ALA A 64 4.64 -8.47 0.17
CA ALA A 64 4.74 -7.03 0.42
C ALA A 64 5.77 -6.39 -0.50
N PHE A 65 5.60 -5.09 -0.76
CA PHE A 65 6.60 -4.36 -1.55
C PHE A 65 6.66 -2.90 -1.11
N MET A 66 7.78 -2.26 -1.41
CA MET A 66 8.03 -0.86 -1.08
C MET A 66 8.47 -0.11 -2.32
N VAL A 67 7.82 1.03 -2.57
CA VAL A 67 8.16 1.91 -3.69
C VAL A 67 8.64 3.24 -3.14
N SER A 68 9.81 3.67 -3.58
CA SER A 68 10.40 4.95 -3.18
C SER A 68 10.03 6.01 -4.21
N SER A 69 9.39 7.08 -3.74
CA SER A 69 9.02 8.22 -4.58
C SER A 69 9.56 9.47 -3.89
N GLY A 70 10.61 10.06 -4.45
CA GLY A 70 11.33 11.11 -3.76
C GLY A 70 11.89 10.57 -2.46
N GLU A 71 11.62 11.25 -1.36
CA GLU A 71 12.05 10.80 -0.04
C GLU A 71 11.01 9.98 0.69
N GLN A 72 9.84 9.78 0.06
CA GLN A 72 8.78 9.00 0.67
C GLN A 72 8.89 7.55 0.24
N ILE A 73 8.64 6.63 1.17
CA ILE A 73 8.62 5.20 0.86
C ILE A 73 7.22 4.69 1.21
N VAL A 74 6.55 4.12 0.20
CA VAL A 74 5.20 3.60 0.36
C VAL A 74 5.29 2.09 0.46
N LEU A 75 4.76 1.55 1.56
CA LEU A 75 4.71 0.11 1.81
C LEU A 75 3.30 -0.39 1.50
N VAL A 76 3.22 -1.43 0.69
CA VAL A 76 1.98 -2.16 0.43
C VAL A 76 2.18 -3.57 0.97
N HIS A 77 1.27 -4.00 1.87
CA HIS A 77 1.31 -5.34 2.44
C HIS A 77 0.08 -6.10 1.94
N LEU A 78 0.28 -7.27 1.35
CA LEU A 78 -0.79 -8.04 0.74
C LEU A 78 -1.30 -9.07 1.74
N GLY A 79 -2.33 -8.67 2.49
CA GLY A 79 -2.84 -9.46 3.61
C GLY A 79 -2.02 -9.21 4.88
N VAL A 80 -2.43 -9.83 5.97
CA VAL A 80 -1.79 -9.68 7.28
C VAL A 80 -1.23 -11.02 7.69
N ASP A 81 0.02 -11.04 8.19
CA ASP A 81 0.75 -12.26 8.57
C ASP A 81 1.02 -13.21 7.40
N THR A 82 0.88 -12.71 6.19
CA THR A 82 1.00 -13.53 4.97
C THR A 82 2.44 -13.93 4.67
N VAL A 83 3.41 -13.36 5.38
CA VAL A 83 4.79 -13.84 5.32
C VAL A 83 4.87 -15.33 5.67
N LYS A 84 3.95 -15.79 6.53
CA LYS A 84 3.90 -17.20 6.96
C LYS A 84 3.52 -18.14 5.84
N MET A 85 2.97 -17.63 4.74
CA MET A 85 2.58 -18.44 3.59
C MET A 85 3.77 -18.80 2.69
N ARG A 86 4.94 -18.23 2.96
CA ARG A 86 6.18 -18.54 2.26
C ARG A 86 6.08 -18.40 0.74
N GLY A 87 5.34 -17.39 0.29
CA GLY A 87 5.17 -17.10 -1.14
C GLY A 87 4.08 -17.89 -1.82
N GLU A 88 3.46 -18.84 -1.14
CA GLU A 88 2.35 -19.60 -1.73
C GLU A 88 1.16 -18.69 -1.98
N GLY A 89 0.67 -18.68 -3.22
CA GLY A 89 -0.44 -17.83 -3.60
C GLY A 89 -0.03 -16.45 -4.08
N PHE A 90 1.27 -16.21 -4.23
CA PHE A 90 1.80 -14.91 -4.68
C PHE A 90 2.69 -15.12 -5.90
N THR A 91 2.51 -14.26 -6.92
CA THR A 91 3.33 -14.27 -8.14
C THR A 91 3.80 -12.85 -8.41
N CYS A 92 5.10 -12.63 -8.38
CA CYS A 92 5.67 -11.30 -8.62
C CYS A 92 5.83 -11.07 -10.13
N HIS A 93 5.49 -9.86 -10.57
CA HIS A 93 5.58 -9.44 -11.98
C HIS A 93 6.63 -8.37 -12.20
N ALA A 94 7.20 -7.83 -11.14
CA ALA A 94 8.21 -6.79 -11.19
C ALA A 94 9.48 -7.31 -10.54
N VAL A 95 10.58 -6.56 -10.66
CA VAL A 95 11.84 -6.92 -10.03
C VAL A 95 12.36 -5.75 -9.21
N GLU A 96 13.11 -6.06 -8.17
CA GLU A 96 13.70 -5.01 -7.32
C GLU A 96 14.56 -4.08 -8.14
N ASN A 97 14.49 -2.81 -7.78
CA ASN A 97 15.19 -1.68 -8.40
C ASN A 97 14.60 -1.22 -9.73
N GLU A 98 13.52 -1.86 -10.19
CA GLU A 98 12.81 -1.45 -11.38
C GLU A 98 12.10 -0.13 -11.14
N LYS A 99 12.10 0.74 -12.14
CA LYS A 99 11.34 2.00 -12.09
C LYS A 99 9.91 1.70 -12.51
N LEU A 100 8.96 2.10 -11.68
CA LEU A 100 7.53 1.85 -11.92
C LEU A 100 6.78 3.15 -12.10
N ASN A 101 5.73 3.11 -12.91
CA ASN A 101 4.73 4.16 -12.93
C ASN A 101 3.58 3.73 -12.04
N VAL A 102 2.84 4.71 -11.49
CA VAL A 102 1.64 4.39 -10.73
C VAL A 102 0.72 3.54 -11.61
N GLY A 103 0.22 2.44 -11.03
CA GLY A 103 -0.65 1.53 -11.78
C GLY A 103 0.06 0.36 -12.46
N ASP A 104 1.38 0.34 -12.48
CA ASP A 104 2.10 -0.81 -13.04
C ASP A 104 1.91 -2.05 -12.16
N PRO A 105 1.72 -3.24 -12.76
CA PRO A 105 1.49 -4.46 -11.97
C PRO A 105 2.75 -4.86 -11.21
N VAL A 106 2.56 -5.30 -9.97
CA VAL A 106 3.67 -5.72 -9.11
C VAL A 106 3.52 -7.18 -8.70
N THR A 107 2.36 -7.56 -8.13
CA THR A 107 2.18 -8.91 -7.60
C THR A 107 0.74 -9.35 -7.76
N THR A 108 0.52 -10.56 -8.26
CA THR A 108 -0.79 -11.20 -8.23
C THR A 108 -0.86 -12.08 -6.99
N PHE A 109 -1.93 -11.95 -6.21
CA PHE A 109 -2.08 -12.74 -4.99
C PHE A 109 -3.46 -13.37 -4.91
N SER A 110 -3.52 -14.51 -4.23
CA SER A 110 -4.74 -15.28 -4.08
C SER A 110 -5.42 -14.91 -2.76
N VAL A 111 -6.51 -14.16 -2.84
CA VAL A 111 -7.34 -13.86 -1.68
C VAL A 111 -7.88 -15.16 -1.07
N THR A 112 -8.26 -16.10 -1.94
CA THR A 112 -8.79 -17.39 -1.50
C THR A 112 -7.79 -18.14 -0.61
N GLN A 113 -6.52 -18.18 -1.02
CA GLN A 113 -5.52 -18.91 -0.24
C GLN A 113 -5.20 -18.20 1.07
N ILE A 114 -5.17 -16.87 1.06
CA ILE A 114 -4.95 -16.10 2.28
C ILE A 114 -6.03 -16.42 3.31
N GLU A 115 -7.28 -16.43 2.86
CA GLU A 115 -8.41 -16.67 3.77
C GLU A 115 -8.47 -18.12 4.21
N LYS A 116 -8.12 -19.07 3.33
CA LYS A 116 -8.02 -20.46 3.73
C LYS A 116 -6.95 -20.70 4.78
N ALA A 117 -5.87 -19.92 4.73
CA ALA A 117 -4.81 -20.01 5.71
C ALA A 117 -5.16 -19.28 7.02
N LYS A 118 -6.38 -18.75 7.12
CA LYS A 118 -6.89 -18.05 8.31
C LYS A 118 -6.18 -16.73 8.56
N HIS A 119 -5.66 -16.11 7.51
CA HIS A 119 -5.08 -14.77 7.60
C HIS A 119 -6.07 -13.74 7.07
N SER A 120 -5.92 -12.49 7.51
CA SER A 120 -6.72 -11.39 7.00
C SER A 120 -6.25 -11.01 5.61
N SER A 121 -7.19 -10.74 4.71
CA SER A 121 -6.87 -10.27 3.36
C SER A 121 -6.78 -8.75 3.26
N LEU A 122 -6.92 -8.02 4.38
CA LEU A 122 -6.72 -6.58 4.38
C LEU A 122 -5.33 -6.22 3.89
N CYS A 123 -5.24 -5.20 3.04
CA CYS A 123 -3.98 -4.77 2.47
C CYS A 123 -3.63 -3.37 2.98
N PRO A 124 -2.76 -3.26 3.98
CA PRO A 124 -2.29 -1.95 4.46
C PRO A 124 -1.48 -1.23 3.39
N VAL A 125 -1.70 0.08 3.28
CA VAL A 125 -0.94 0.98 2.41
C VAL A 125 -0.50 2.14 3.30
N VAL A 126 0.79 2.19 3.60
CA VAL A 126 1.32 3.17 4.55
C VAL A 126 2.56 3.85 3.98
N VAL A 127 2.81 5.08 4.45
CA VAL A 127 4.05 5.78 4.15
C VAL A 127 4.95 5.64 5.37
N LEU A 128 6.15 5.08 5.17
CA LEU A 128 7.06 4.83 6.28
C LEU A 128 7.45 6.14 6.97
N ASP A 129 7.58 6.06 8.28
CA ASP A 129 8.02 7.18 9.14
C ASP A 129 7.09 8.39 9.10
N SER A 130 5.83 8.20 8.66
CA SER A 130 4.84 9.27 8.67
C SER A 130 3.90 9.12 9.86
N THR A 131 3.22 10.22 10.19
CA THR A 131 2.19 10.25 11.22
C THR A 131 0.88 10.69 10.58
N PRO A 132 -0.27 10.49 11.26
CA PRO A 132 -1.56 10.91 10.68
C PRO A 132 -1.62 12.37 10.28
N GLU A 133 -0.90 13.25 10.98
CA GLU A 133 -0.89 14.68 10.67
C GLU A 133 -0.22 14.98 9.32
N ASP A 134 0.62 14.07 8.84
CA ASP A 134 1.31 14.25 7.56
C ASP A 134 0.41 13.96 6.38
N LEU A 135 -0.74 13.33 6.59
CA LEU A 135 -1.63 12.89 5.51
C LEU A 135 -2.74 13.90 5.27
N GLU A 136 -3.12 14.03 4.00
CA GLU A 136 -4.20 14.91 3.58
C GLU A 136 -5.13 14.17 2.65
N ASN A 137 -6.36 14.65 2.57
CA ASN A 137 -7.37 14.17 1.61
C ASN A 137 -7.57 12.67 1.68
N LEU A 138 -7.64 12.13 2.90
CA LEU A 138 -7.90 10.70 3.09
C LEU A 138 -9.27 10.35 2.54
N THR A 139 -9.32 9.30 1.72
CA THR A 139 -10.57 8.71 1.30
C THR A 139 -11.23 8.08 2.53
N SER A 140 -12.52 8.37 2.71
CA SER A 140 -13.24 7.96 3.92
C SER A 140 -13.41 6.45 4.00
N GLU A 141 -13.44 5.93 5.22
CA GLU A 141 -13.72 4.52 5.43
C GLU A 141 -15.06 4.15 4.83
N GLY A 142 -15.12 2.96 4.26
CA GLY A 142 -16.34 2.46 3.62
C GLY A 142 -16.47 2.81 2.15
N ILE A 143 -15.63 3.70 1.64
CA ILE A 143 -15.69 4.08 0.22
C ILE A 143 -15.09 2.96 -0.62
N GLN A 144 -15.82 2.63 -1.69
CA GLN A 144 -15.35 1.67 -2.69
C GLN A 144 -14.36 2.36 -3.63
N VAL A 145 -13.18 1.77 -3.80
CA VAL A 145 -12.16 2.30 -4.71
C VAL A 145 -11.77 1.24 -5.73
N ASP A 146 -11.32 1.71 -6.88
CA ASP A 146 -10.71 0.87 -7.90
C ASP A 146 -9.19 1.06 -7.85
N MET A 147 -8.45 0.20 -8.54
CA MET A 147 -7.00 0.40 -8.72
C MET A 147 -6.76 1.78 -9.29
N GLY A 148 -5.81 2.51 -8.72
CA GLY A 148 -5.47 3.83 -9.21
C GLY A 148 -6.27 4.97 -8.61
N ASP A 149 -7.36 4.66 -7.89
CA ASP A 149 -8.12 5.73 -7.22
C ASP A 149 -7.32 6.27 -6.04
N LEU A 150 -7.49 7.55 -5.75
CA LEU A 150 -6.76 8.21 -4.67
C LEU A 150 -7.15 7.62 -3.32
N LEU A 151 -6.17 7.25 -2.51
CA LEU A 151 -6.38 6.87 -1.12
C LEU A 151 -6.12 8.04 -0.18
N PHE A 152 -5.00 8.71 -0.37
CA PHE A 152 -4.64 9.90 0.42
C PHE A 152 -3.44 10.57 -0.24
N GLU A 153 -3.12 11.76 0.28
CA GLU A 153 -1.95 12.50 -0.17
C GLU A 153 -1.03 12.73 1.02
N ILE A 154 0.25 12.85 0.74
CA ILE A 154 1.23 13.23 1.74
C ILE A 154 2.06 14.38 1.19
N PHE A 155 2.33 15.36 2.03
CA PHE A 155 3.10 16.52 1.64
C PHE A 155 4.56 16.12 1.52
N ASP A 156 5.15 16.37 0.34
CA ASP A 156 6.52 16.00 0.08
C ASP A 156 7.44 17.14 0.51
N LEU A 157 7.99 17.01 1.70
CA LEU A 157 8.82 18.05 2.28
C LEU A 157 10.20 18.15 1.65
N SER A 158 10.59 17.14 0.86
CA SER A 158 11.91 17.14 0.24
C SER A 158 12.08 18.32 -0.72
N SER A 159 11.00 18.76 -1.37
CA SER A 159 11.07 19.90 -2.28
C SER A 159 11.14 21.22 -1.53
N ASP A 160 10.66 21.28 -0.29
CA ASP A 160 10.76 22.48 0.52
C ASP A 160 12.18 22.70 1.02
N THR A 161 12.85 21.64 1.45
CA THR A 161 14.18 21.77 2.00
C THR A 161 15.17 22.26 0.95
N SER A 162 14.92 21.96 -0.31
CA SER A 162 15.83 22.37 -1.37
C SER A 162 15.78 23.87 -1.64
N SER A 163 14.77 24.54 -1.13
CA SER A 163 14.62 26.00 -1.35
C SER A 163 15.41 26.82 -0.34
N GLU A 164 15.99 26.23 0.64
CA GLU A 164 16.74 26.91 1.69
C GLU A 164 18.14 27.38 1.24
#